data_b774d155efe3563a632a648dc3f4a41b
#
_entry.id   b774d155efe3563a632a648dc3f4a41b
#
_cell.length_a   1.000
_cell.length_b   1.000
_cell.length_c   1.000
_cell.angle_alpha   90.00
_cell.angle_beta   90.00
_cell.angle_gamma   90.00
#
_symmetry.space_group_name_H-M   'P 1'
#
loop_
_entity.id
_entity.type
_entity.pdbx_description
1 polymer ?
#
loop_
_entity_poly.entity_id
_entity_poly.type
_entity_poly.pdbx_seq_one_letter_code
_entity_poly.pdbx_strand_id
1 'polypeptide(L)'
;MAWFRKDKKPRQPVRQRLEIPPDAFDKCDQCGHTDLAEKFVRNLEVCPNCDHHRRLRANEYLTILFDDGTIVEHDSDLRSADPLGFPDYPARLRKASASAGETDAILTATGMIDGLPANIGVMDFAFMGGSMGSVVGEKIARLAQRSLERKYPLLVISASGGARMQEGVLSLMQMAKVSAVLAQLGERRIPYISILTNPTTGGVSASHAMLGDAILAEPGAVIGFAGPRVIKQTLGQDLPEGFQTSEFLLEHGMVDDVVHRKDMKRVVGQLLRHMSGKPAAAGWAQG
;
A
#
# COMPACT_ATOMS: atom_id res chain seq x y z
N MET A 1 21.40 -47.37 65.24
CA MET A 1 22.24 -46.59 64.26
C MET A 1 21.40 -46.14 63.12
N ALA A 2 20.99 -44.90 63.11
CA ALA A 2 20.20 -44.30 62.05
C ALA A 2 20.88 -42.98 61.59
N TRP A 3 21.87 -43.16 60.73
CA TRP A 3 22.63 -42.08 60.15
C TRP A 3 22.33 -42.08 58.61
N PHE A 4 21.99 -40.90 58.05
CA PHE A 4 21.62 -40.58 56.68
C PHE A 4 20.10 -40.52 56.39
N ARG A 5 19.37 -39.62 57.00
CA ARG A 5 18.21 -39.00 56.35
C ARG A 5 18.69 -37.69 55.76
N LYS A 6 18.92 -37.64 54.43
CA LYS A 6 19.02 -36.38 53.70
C LYS A 6 17.63 -35.76 53.61
N ASP A 7 17.42 -34.64 54.29
CA ASP A 7 16.23 -33.83 54.11
C ASP A 7 16.17 -33.38 52.64
N LYS A 8 15.20 -33.88 51.89
CA LYS A 8 14.91 -33.42 50.55
C LYS A 8 14.36 -31.99 50.66
N LYS A 9 15.17 -30.99 50.32
CA LYS A 9 14.69 -29.64 50.15
C LYS A 9 13.47 -29.66 49.20
N PRO A 10 12.38 -28.93 49.54
CA PRO A 10 11.23 -28.86 48.65
C PRO A 10 11.68 -28.38 47.28
N ARG A 11 11.31 -29.12 46.22
CA ARG A 11 11.53 -28.67 44.85
C ARG A 11 10.82 -27.31 44.67
N GLN A 12 11.57 -26.28 44.31
CA GLN A 12 10.99 -25.02 43.89
C GLN A 12 9.96 -25.29 42.80
N PRO A 13 8.79 -24.64 42.82
CA PRO A 13 7.81 -24.82 41.79
C PRO A 13 8.47 -24.52 40.44
N VAL A 14 8.25 -25.44 39.48
CA VAL A 14 8.69 -25.29 38.11
C VAL A 14 8.15 -23.94 37.66
N ARG A 15 9.04 -22.94 37.39
CA ARG A 15 8.65 -21.71 36.75
C ARG A 15 7.79 -22.09 35.56
N GLN A 16 6.52 -21.65 35.57
CA GLN A 16 5.66 -21.79 34.41
C GLN A 16 6.46 -21.30 33.21
N ARG A 17 6.71 -22.19 32.25
CA ARG A 17 7.27 -21.78 30.97
C ARG A 17 6.27 -20.76 30.41
N LEU A 18 6.71 -19.52 30.24
CA LEU A 18 5.97 -18.54 29.46
C LEU A 18 5.75 -19.18 28.08
N GLU A 19 4.51 -19.51 27.78
CA GLU A 19 4.14 -19.91 26.42
C GLU A 19 4.23 -18.64 25.57
N ILE A 20 5.29 -18.54 24.77
CA ILE A 20 5.47 -17.47 23.82
C ILE A 20 4.50 -17.77 22.67
N PRO A 21 3.56 -16.85 22.37
CA PRO A 21 2.66 -17.00 21.22
C PRO A 21 3.48 -17.25 19.94
N PRO A 22 3.02 -18.11 19.02
CA PRO A 22 3.76 -18.47 17.80
C PRO A 22 4.03 -17.26 16.88
N ASP A 23 3.24 -16.19 17.01
CA ASP A 23 3.29 -14.92 16.27
C ASP A 23 4.01 -13.79 17.03
N ALA A 24 4.64 -14.09 18.17
CA ALA A 24 5.34 -13.07 18.96
C ALA A 24 6.57 -12.49 18.26
N PHE A 25 7.19 -13.25 17.37
CA PHE A 25 8.38 -12.85 16.61
C PHE A 25 8.10 -12.82 15.11
N ASP A 26 8.68 -11.85 14.45
CA ASP A 26 8.62 -11.69 13.01
C ASP A 26 10.01 -11.52 12.42
N LYS A 27 10.17 -11.83 11.13
CA LYS A 27 11.44 -11.87 10.43
C LYS A 27 11.39 -10.97 9.20
N CYS A 28 12.42 -10.15 9.03
CA CYS A 28 12.59 -9.36 7.81
C CYS A 28 12.98 -10.27 6.62
N ASP A 29 12.21 -10.18 5.54
CA ASP A 29 12.44 -10.96 4.32
C ASP A 29 13.74 -10.57 3.60
N GLN A 30 14.20 -9.32 3.78
CA GLN A 30 15.37 -8.80 3.10
C GLN A 30 16.68 -9.19 3.81
N CYS A 31 16.81 -8.94 5.12
CA CYS A 31 18.07 -9.13 5.85
C CYS A 31 18.05 -10.31 6.83
N GLY A 32 16.91 -10.96 7.01
CA GLY A 32 16.76 -12.07 7.94
C GLY A 32 16.74 -11.67 9.43
N HIS A 33 16.78 -10.37 9.76
CA HIS A 33 16.66 -9.89 11.13
C HIS A 33 15.34 -10.35 11.77
N THR A 34 15.39 -10.91 12.97
CA THR A 34 14.23 -11.36 13.72
C THR A 34 14.07 -10.52 14.98
N ASP A 35 12.90 -9.98 15.21
CA ASP A 35 12.55 -9.19 16.39
C ASP A 35 11.10 -9.45 16.79
N LEU A 36 10.63 -8.83 17.89
CA LEU A 36 9.23 -8.89 18.29
C LEU A 36 8.35 -8.28 17.19
N ALA A 37 7.25 -8.94 16.83
CA ALA A 37 6.29 -8.45 15.83
C ALA A 37 5.82 -7.01 16.14
N GLU A 38 5.55 -6.72 17.42
CA GLU A 38 5.18 -5.35 17.84
C GLU A 38 6.22 -4.27 17.47
N LYS A 39 7.51 -4.61 17.39
CA LYS A 39 8.52 -3.62 17.00
C LYS A 39 8.43 -3.26 15.53
N PHE A 40 8.10 -4.23 14.66
CA PHE A 40 7.84 -3.95 13.25
C PHE A 40 6.60 -3.07 13.11
N VAL A 41 5.51 -3.41 13.79
CA VAL A 41 4.27 -2.60 13.78
C VAL A 41 4.53 -1.17 14.27
N ARG A 42 5.20 -0.99 15.43
CA ARG A 42 5.56 0.35 15.96
C ARG A 42 6.49 1.13 15.02
N ASN A 43 7.28 0.45 14.22
CA ASN A 43 8.16 1.05 13.20
C ASN A 43 7.48 1.15 11.82
N LEU A 44 6.14 1.08 11.76
CA LEU A 44 5.33 1.16 10.54
C LEU A 44 5.73 0.07 9.52
N GLU A 45 5.98 -1.16 9.98
CA GLU A 45 6.43 -2.27 9.16
C GLU A 45 7.75 -1.99 8.38
N VAL A 46 8.58 -1.10 8.89
CA VAL A 46 9.94 -0.87 8.38
C VAL A 46 10.92 -1.64 9.25
N CYS A 47 11.82 -2.39 8.64
CA CYS A 47 12.80 -3.20 9.37
C CYS A 47 13.76 -2.30 10.17
N PRO A 48 13.91 -2.49 11.50
CA PRO A 48 14.79 -1.65 12.30
C PRO A 48 16.28 -1.87 12.02
N ASN A 49 16.65 -2.93 11.30
CA ASN A 49 18.04 -3.28 11.01
C ASN A 49 18.51 -2.84 9.62
N CYS A 50 17.66 -2.94 8.58
CA CYS A 50 18.06 -2.64 7.20
C CYS A 50 17.16 -1.64 6.49
N ASP A 51 16.23 -1.03 7.20
CA ASP A 51 15.26 -0.05 6.66
C ASP A 51 14.36 -0.59 5.53
N HIS A 52 14.32 -1.91 5.32
CA HIS A 52 13.43 -2.50 4.33
C HIS A 52 11.96 -2.23 4.68
N HIS A 53 11.24 -1.66 3.73
CA HIS A 53 9.81 -1.38 3.82
C HIS A 53 9.02 -2.65 3.50
N ARG A 54 8.49 -3.32 4.53
CA ARG A 54 7.59 -4.46 4.36
C ARG A 54 6.24 -3.98 3.84
N ARG A 55 5.49 -4.88 3.21
CA ARG A 55 4.14 -4.54 2.70
C ARG A 55 3.19 -4.24 3.84
N LEU A 56 2.43 -3.16 3.67
CA LEU A 56 1.29 -2.81 4.52
C LEU A 56 -0.03 -3.24 3.88
N ARG A 57 -1.05 -3.35 4.72
CA ARG A 57 -2.43 -3.50 4.31
C ARG A 57 -3.03 -2.11 4.01
N ALA A 58 -4.13 -2.10 3.25
CA ALA A 58 -4.76 -0.84 2.87
C ALA A 58 -5.22 0.00 4.07
N ASN A 59 -5.80 -0.63 5.09
CA ASN A 59 -6.25 0.05 6.31
C ASN A 59 -5.10 0.67 7.12
N GLU A 60 -3.92 0.04 7.11
CA GLU A 60 -2.73 0.56 7.81
C GLU A 60 -2.25 1.87 7.18
N TYR A 61 -2.23 1.95 5.83
CA TYR A 61 -1.92 3.21 5.15
C TYR A 61 -2.91 4.33 5.48
N LEU A 62 -4.21 4.03 5.57
CA LEU A 62 -5.21 5.02 5.99
C LEU A 62 -4.92 5.54 7.41
N THR A 63 -4.57 4.65 8.33
CA THR A 63 -4.21 5.01 9.71
C THR A 63 -2.93 5.86 9.78
N ILE A 64 -1.95 5.59 8.92
CA ILE A 64 -0.70 6.36 8.88
C ILE A 64 -0.93 7.78 8.34
N LEU A 65 -1.77 7.93 7.32
CA LEU A 65 -1.93 9.20 6.61
C LEU A 65 -3.03 10.09 7.17
N PHE A 66 -4.18 9.52 7.51
CA PHE A 66 -5.29 10.31 8.01
C PHE A 66 -5.12 10.74 9.48
N ASP A 67 -5.78 11.81 9.81
CA ASP A 67 -5.93 12.27 11.20
C ASP A 67 -6.95 11.38 11.90
N ASP A 68 -6.73 11.10 13.19
CA ASP A 68 -7.55 10.19 13.98
C ASP A 68 -9.03 10.57 13.95
N GLY A 69 -9.89 9.57 13.78
CA GLY A 69 -11.34 9.73 13.82
C GLY A 69 -11.95 10.44 12.61
N THR A 70 -11.18 10.69 11.54
CA THR A 70 -11.69 11.40 10.35
C THR A 70 -12.04 10.51 9.17
N ILE A 71 -11.73 9.20 9.24
CA ILE A 71 -11.85 8.26 8.12
C ILE A 71 -13.33 7.93 7.85
N VAL A 72 -13.74 8.15 6.62
CA VAL A 72 -15.05 7.75 6.07
C VAL A 72 -14.81 6.87 4.84
N GLU A 73 -15.05 5.60 4.97
CA GLU A 73 -14.90 4.62 3.88
C GLU A 73 -16.02 4.73 2.85
N HIS A 74 -15.72 4.42 1.59
CA HIS A 74 -16.64 4.46 0.46
C HIS A 74 -16.65 3.15 -0.33
N ASP A 75 -17.81 2.82 -0.91
CA ASP A 75 -17.98 1.74 -1.88
C ASP A 75 -17.47 0.36 -1.37
N SER A 76 -17.57 0.11 -0.06
CA SER A 76 -17.10 -1.14 0.59
C SER A 76 -17.90 -2.38 0.17
N ASP A 77 -19.08 -2.21 -0.43
CA ASP A 77 -19.96 -3.27 -0.90
C ASP A 77 -19.70 -3.70 -2.36
N LEU A 78 -18.91 -2.94 -3.13
CA LEU A 78 -18.63 -3.27 -4.52
C LEU A 78 -17.83 -4.58 -4.64
N ARG A 79 -18.31 -5.47 -5.52
CA ARG A 79 -17.73 -6.79 -5.77
C ARG A 79 -17.65 -7.06 -7.25
N SER A 80 -16.65 -7.85 -7.67
CA SER A 80 -16.56 -8.34 -9.05
C SER A 80 -17.69 -9.32 -9.34
N ALA A 81 -18.30 -9.18 -10.52
CA ALA A 81 -19.43 -9.98 -10.97
C ALA A 81 -19.03 -11.15 -11.88
N ASP A 82 -17.74 -11.35 -12.16
CA ASP A 82 -17.21 -12.37 -13.11
C ASP A 82 -17.97 -12.39 -14.44
N PRO A 83 -18.01 -11.30 -15.20
CA PRO A 83 -18.84 -11.22 -16.40
C PRO A 83 -18.37 -12.13 -17.54
N LEU A 84 -17.13 -12.64 -17.46
CA LEU A 84 -16.54 -13.53 -18.48
C LEU A 84 -16.69 -15.02 -18.15
N GLY A 85 -17.15 -15.38 -16.94
CA GLY A 85 -17.22 -16.76 -16.50
C GLY A 85 -15.85 -17.45 -16.47
N PHE A 86 -14.81 -16.75 -15.99
CA PHE A 86 -13.46 -17.30 -15.99
C PHE A 86 -13.36 -18.50 -15.03
N PRO A 87 -12.72 -19.61 -15.45
CA PRO A 87 -12.61 -20.80 -14.62
C PRO A 87 -12.01 -20.47 -13.23
N ASP A 88 -12.65 -21.00 -12.18
CA ASP A 88 -12.26 -20.85 -10.76
C ASP A 88 -12.23 -19.42 -10.23
N TYR A 89 -12.55 -18.39 -11.01
CA TYR A 89 -12.47 -17.00 -10.57
C TYR A 89 -13.36 -16.68 -9.36
N PRO A 90 -14.64 -17.12 -9.31
CA PRO A 90 -15.48 -16.91 -8.13
C PRO A 90 -14.91 -17.55 -6.85
N ALA A 91 -14.26 -18.71 -6.97
CA ALA A 91 -13.61 -19.37 -5.84
C ALA A 91 -12.37 -18.61 -5.37
N ARG A 92 -11.57 -18.08 -6.31
CA ARG A 92 -10.40 -17.24 -6.01
C ARG A 92 -10.81 -15.93 -5.35
N LEU A 93 -11.89 -15.28 -5.82
CA LEU A 93 -12.44 -14.06 -5.21
C LEU A 93 -12.85 -14.31 -3.74
N ARG A 94 -13.62 -15.38 -3.47
CA ARG A 94 -13.99 -15.74 -2.09
C ARG A 94 -12.78 -15.98 -1.21
N LYS A 95 -11.77 -16.71 -1.69
CA LYS A 95 -10.54 -16.97 -0.94
C LYS A 95 -9.77 -15.68 -0.67
N ALA A 96 -9.63 -14.82 -1.67
CA ALA A 96 -8.95 -13.53 -1.52
C ALA A 96 -9.67 -12.63 -0.52
N SER A 97 -11.01 -12.52 -0.61
CA SER A 97 -11.81 -11.73 0.32
C SER A 97 -11.68 -12.25 1.77
N ALA A 98 -11.75 -13.58 1.97
CA ALA A 98 -11.57 -14.18 3.29
C ALA A 98 -10.16 -13.94 3.87
N SER A 99 -9.12 -13.95 3.03
CA SER A 99 -7.74 -13.70 3.44
C SER A 99 -7.43 -12.23 3.66
N ALA A 100 -7.97 -11.35 2.80
CA ALA A 100 -7.71 -9.92 2.85
C ALA A 100 -8.65 -9.17 3.80
N GLY A 101 -9.82 -9.72 4.12
CA GLY A 101 -10.87 -8.99 4.84
C GLY A 101 -11.57 -7.91 4.00
N GLU A 102 -11.21 -7.81 2.72
CA GLU A 102 -11.68 -6.80 1.78
C GLU A 102 -12.58 -7.40 0.69
N THR A 103 -13.37 -6.56 0.04
CA THR A 103 -14.25 -6.98 -1.07
C THR A 103 -13.54 -7.04 -2.40
N ASP A 104 -12.50 -6.23 -2.59
CA ASP A 104 -11.62 -6.22 -3.75
C ASP A 104 -10.25 -5.59 -3.40
N ALA A 105 -9.35 -5.48 -4.37
CA ALA A 105 -7.95 -5.07 -4.20
C ALA A 105 -7.74 -3.56 -3.97
N ILE A 106 -8.75 -2.83 -3.53
CA ILE A 106 -8.64 -1.42 -3.18
C ILE A 106 -9.65 -1.02 -2.11
N LEU A 107 -9.20 -0.22 -1.16
CA LEU A 107 -10.01 0.48 -0.18
C LEU A 107 -10.04 1.96 -0.53
N THR A 108 -11.21 2.61 -0.45
CA THR A 108 -11.37 4.02 -0.77
C THR A 108 -12.02 4.76 0.40
N ALA A 109 -11.47 5.92 0.74
CA ALA A 109 -11.94 6.70 1.88
C ALA A 109 -11.74 8.21 1.66
N THR A 110 -12.49 9.00 2.43
CA THR A 110 -12.26 10.43 2.63
C THR A 110 -11.84 10.65 4.08
N GLY A 111 -10.93 11.58 4.32
CA GLY A 111 -10.48 11.95 5.68
C GLY A 111 -9.71 13.26 5.66
N MET A 112 -9.05 13.56 6.77
CA MET A 112 -8.20 14.74 6.93
C MET A 112 -6.73 14.32 7.00
N ILE A 113 -5.84 15.07 6.36
CA ILE A 113 -4.39 14.93 6.48
C ILE A 113 -3.84 16.28 6.91
N ASP A 114 -3.27 16.36 8.11
CA ASP A 114 -2.84 17.63 8.73
C ASP A 114 -3.93 18.72 8.64
N GLY A 115 -5.18 18.35 8.94
CA GLY A 115 -6.33 19.23 8.90
C GLY A 115 -6.82 19.61 7.49
N LEU A 116 -6.30 19.02 6.42
CA LEU A 116 -6.74 19.22 5.05
C LEU A 116 -7.56 18.03 4.55
N PRO A 117 -8.75 18.25 3.97
CA PRO A 117 -9.56 17.15 3.45
C PRO A 117 -8.91 16.53 2.21
N ALA A 118 -8.93 15.21 2.12
CA ALA A 118 -8.43 14.47 0.98
C ALA A 118 -9.24 13.18 0.74
N ASN A 119 -9.29 12.74 -0.51
CA ASN A 119 -9.78 11.43 -0.91
C ASN A 119 -8.61 10.51 -1.15
N ILE A 120 -8.62 9.30 -0.56
CA ILE A 120 -7.53 8.33 -0.71
C ILE A 120 -8.08 6.99 -1.21
N GLY A 121 -7.45 6.45 -2.25
CA GLY A 121 -7.57 5.05 -2.65
C GLY A 121 -6.29 4.29 -2.31
N VAL A 122 -6.40 3.18 -1.61
CA VAL A 122 -5.25 2.35 -1.24
C VAL A 122 -5.43 0.95 -1.80
N MET A 123 -4.54 0.54 -2.71
CA MET A 123 -4.54 -0.83 -3.23
C MET A 123 -3.97 -1.80 -2.20
N ASP A 124 -4.60 -2.97 -2.06
CA ASP A 124 -4.16 -4.02 -1.16
C ASP A 124 -3.58 -5.21 -1.94
N PHE A 125 -2.28 -5.41 -1.83
CA PHE A 125 -1.58 -6.50 -2.51
C PHE A 125 -2.02 -7.89 -2.01
N ALA A 126 -2.56 -7.99 -0.79
CA ALA A 126 -3.05 -9.24 -0.24
C ALA A 126 -4.29 -9.78 -0.99
N PHE A 127 -5.05 -8.90 -1.64
CA PHE A 127 -6.16 -9.32 -2.49
C PHE A 127 -5.67 -9.59 -3.92
N MET A 128 -5.49 -10.84 -4.29
CA MET A 128 -5.08 -11.30 -5.64
C MET A 128 -3.86 -10.55 -6.22
N GLY A 129 -2.85 -10.24 -5.37
CA GLY A 129 -1.66 -9.51 -5.78
C GLY A 129 -1.93 -8.04 -6.14
N GLY A 130 -2.95 -7.42 -5.56
CA GLY A 130 -3.32 -6.04 -5.86
C GLY A 130 -3.77 -5.82 -7.31
N SER A 131 -4.19 -6.89 -8.02
CA SER A 131 -4.49 -6.79 -9.45
C SER A 131 -5.69 -5.89 -9.73
N MET A 132 -5.53 -4.99 -10.71
CA MET A 132 -6.56 -4.06 -11.13
C MET A 132 -7.62 -4.78 -11.98
N GLY A 133 -8.80 -5.00 -11.40
CA GLY A 133 -10.02 -5.44 -12.08
C GLY A 133 -11.04 -4.30 -12.21
N SER A 134 -12.24 -4.65 -12.67
CA SER A 134 -13.35 -3.72 -12.89
C SER A 134 -13.73 -2.94 -11.62
N VAL A 135 -13.71 -3.59 -10.45
CA VAL A 135 -14.02 -2.95 -9.16
C VAL A 135 -12.95 -1.93 -8.76
N VAL A 136 -11.66 -2.27 -8.94
CA VAL A 136 -10.57 -1.32 -8.64
C VAL A 136 -10.72 -0.06 -9.50
N GLY A 137 -10.90 -0.22 -10.83
CA GLY A 137 -11.08 0.91 -11.71
C GLY A 137 -12.34 1.72 -11.43
N GLU A 138 -13.46 1.06 -11.06
CA GLU A 138 -14.69 1.73 -10.66
C GLU A 138 -14.52 2.53 -9.38
N LYS A 139 -13.92 1.95 -8.34
CA LYS A 139 -13.68 2.63 -7.06
C LYS A 139 -12.78 3.85 -7.23
N ILE A 140 -11.69 3.76 -8.03
CA ILE A 140 -10.84 4.93 -8.32
C ILE A 140 -11.62 5.98 -9.11
N ALA A 141 -12.39 5.59 -10.10
CA ALA A 141 -13.20 6.53 -10.89
C ALA A 141 -14.23 7.28 -10.03
N ARG A 142 -14.96 6.57 -9.16
CA ARG A 142 -15.89 7.19 -8.21
C ARG A 142 -15.19 8.11 -7.21
N LEU A 143 -14.01 7.70 -6.73
CA LEU A 143 -13.23 8.53 -5.80
C LEU A 143 -12.77 9.81 -6.47
N ALA A 144 -12.31 9.75 -7.74
CA ALA A 144 -11.95 10.91 -8.54
C ALA A 144 -13.18 11.80 -8.81
N GLN A 145 -14.36 11.22 -9.07
CA GLN A 145 -15.61 11.97 -9.20
C GLN A 145 -15.97 12.71 -7.91
N ARG A 146 -15.84 12.08 -6.74
CA ARG A 146 -15.99 12.75 -5.43
C ARG A 146 -15.00 13.89 -5.25
N SER A 147 -13.77 13.73 -5.76
CA SER A 147 -12.76 14.80 -5.75
C SER A 147 -13.19 15.98 -6.60
N LEU A 148 -13.76 15.75 -7.79
CA LEU A 148 -14.32 16.79 -8.65
C LEU A 148 -15.47 17.55 -7.98
N GLU A 149 -16.39 16.83 -7.35
CA GLU A 149 -17.59 17.40 -6.70
C GLU A 149 -17.23 18.23 -5.46
N ARG A 150 -16.33 17.70 -4.61
CA ARG A 150 -15.97 18.33 -3.33
C ARG A 150 -14.76 19.28 -3.42
N LYS A 151 -14.05 19.26 -4.54
CA LYS A 151 -12.77 19.96 -4.75
C LYS A 151 -11.73 19.53 -3.70
N TYR A 152 -11.69 18.24 -3.40
CA TYR A 152 -10.70 17.64 -2.53
C TYR A 152 -9.59 17.01 -3.37
N PRO A 153 -8.31 17.15 -2.96
CA PRO A 153 -7.21 16.42 -3.57
C PRO A 153 -7.48 14.91 -3.58
N LEU A 154 -7.00 14.24 -4.63
CA LEU A 154 -7.01 12.78 -4.75
C LEU A 154 -5.62 12.24 -4.44
N LEU A 155 -5.56 11.18 -3.66
CA LEU A 155 -4.37 10.35 -3.46
C LEU A 155 -4.68 8.93 -3.89
N VAL A 156 -3.74 8.26 -4.58
CA VAL A 156 -3.82 6.81 -4.82
C VAL A 156 -2.50 6.18 -4.43
N ILE A 157 -2.57 5.22 -3.50
CA ILE A 157 -1.44 4.39 -3.10
C ILE A 157 -1.53 3.08 -3.88
N SER A 158 -0.54 2.85 -4.71
CA SER A 158 -0.48 1.70 -5.62
C SER A 158 0.38 0.58 -5.05
N ALA A 159 -0.20 -0.63 -4.98
CA ALA A 159 0.48 -1.87 -4.63
C ALA A 159 -0.09 -2.99 -5.53
N SER A 160 0.56 -3.30 -6.66
CA SER A 160 -0.07 -4.13 -7.68
C SER A 160 0.90 -4.90 -8.56
N GLY A 161 0.52 -6.13 -8.87
CA GLY A 161 1.13 -6.94 -9.94
C GLY A 161 0.63 -6.60 -11.36
N GLY A 162 -0.35 -5.68 -11.52
CA GLY A 162 -0.87 -5.25 -12.82
C GLY A 162 -2.35 -5.53 -13.05
N ALA A 163 -2.76 -5.69 -14.31
CA ALA A 163 -4.15 -5.95 -14.69
C ALA A 163 -4.60 -7.37 -14.28
N ARG A 164 -5.87 -7.50 -13.87
CA ARG A 164 -6.48 -8.77 -13.44
C ARG A 164 -6.79 -9.66 -14.65
N MET A 165 -5.98 -10.70 -14.84
CA MET A 165 -6.09 -11.61 -15.99
C MET A 165 -7.47 -12.27 -16.13
N GLN A 166 -8.13 -12.59 -15.01
CA GLN A 166 -9.44 -13.25 -14.99
C GLN A 166 -10.56 -12.37 -15.58
N GLU A 167 -10.37 -11.07 -15.61
CA GLU A 167 -11.32 -10.13 -16.19
C GLU A 167 -10.95 -9.72 -17.63
N GLY A 168 -9.88 -10.30 -18.21
CA GLY A 168 -9.50 -10.13 -19.60
C GLY A 168 -9.44 -8.67 -20.03
N VAL A 169 -10.08 -8.34 -21.16
CA VAL A 169 -10.12 -6.98 -21.70
C VAL A 169 -10.77 -5.96 -20.76
N LEU A 170 -11.68 -6.39 -19.89
CA LEU A 170 -12.35 -5.48 -18.94
C LEU A 170 -11.36 -4.87 -17.94
N SER A 171 -10.35 -5.64 -17.51
CA SER A 171 -9.28 -5.12 -16.68
C SER A 171 -8.39 -4.11 -17.41
N LEU A 172 -8.13 -4.32 -18.71
CA LEU A 172 -7.37 -3.37 -19.54
C LEU A 172 -8.15 -2.07 -19.76
N MET A 173 -9.46 -2.15 -19.94
CA MET A 173 -10.33 -0.98 -20.10
C MET A 173 -10.39 -0.09 -18.84
N GLN A 174 -10.02 -0.62 -17.66
CA GLN A 174 -9.91 0.21 -16.47
C GLN A 174 -8.79 1.25 -16.58
N MET A 175 -7.70 0.94 -17.29
CA MET A 175 -6.63 1.90 -17.55
C MET A 175 -7.18 3.15 -18.25
N ALA A 176 -7.95 2.97 -19.34
CA ALA A 176 -8.56 4.08 -20.07
C ALA A 176 -9.62 4.82 -19.23
N LYS A 177 -10.48 4.08 -18.52
CA LYS A 177 -11.53 4.65 -17.66
C LYS A 177 -10.97 5.55 -16.58
N VAL A 178 -9.96 5.06 -15.85
CA VAL A 178 -9.35 5.82 -14.75
C VAL A 178 -8.59 7.02 -15.30
N SER A 179 -7.79 6.85 -16.36
CA SER A 179 -7.06 7.95 -16.98
C SER A 179 -7.98 9.07 -17.46
N ALA A 180 -9.15 8.73 -18.02
CA ALA A 180 -10.13 9.73 -18.48
C ALA A 180 -10.73 10.57 -17.34
N VAL A 181 -10.95 9.97 -16.17
CA VAL A 181 -11.46 10.73 -15.00
C VAL A 181 -10.35 11.57 -14.36
N LEU A 182 -9.11 11.03 -14.29
CA LEU A 182 -7.95 11.78 -13.79
C LEU A 182 -7.64 13.01 -14.64
N ALA A 183 -7.80 12.95 -15.97
CA ALA A 183 -7.65 14.10 -16.84
C ALA A 183 -8.61 15.25 -16.47
N GLN A 184 -9.84 14.93 -16.03
CA GLN A 184 -10.80 15.94 -15.57
C GLN A 184 -10.36 16.62 -14.26
N LEU A 185 -9.61 15.95 -13.39
CA LEU A 185 -9.02 16.57 -12.20
C LEU A 185 -8.02 17.66 -12.61
N GLY A 186 -7.13 17.36 -13.56
CA GLY A 186 -6.16 18.32 -14.10
C GLY A 186 -6.84 19.54 -14.72
N GLU A 187 -7.90 19.36 -15.54
CA GLU A 187 -8.72 20.46 -16.10
C GLU A 187 -9.31 21.36 -15.02
N ARG A 188 -9.69 20.80 -13.88
CA ARG A 188 -10.27 21.50 -12.74
C ARG A 188 -9.24 21.96 -11.71
N ARG A 189 -7.94 21.72 -11.96
CA ARG A 189 -6.81 22.03 -11.05
C ARG A 189 -6.99 21.43 -9.67
N ILE A 190 -7.48 20.20 -9.62
CA ILE A 190 -7.60 19.41 -8.38
C ILE A 190 -6.38 18.50 -8.30
N PRO A 191 -5.54 18.63 -7.26
CA PRO A 191 -4.31 17.86 -7.15
C PRO A 191 -4.54 16.35 -7.11
N TYR A 192 -3.72 15.63 -7.87
CA TYR A 192 -3.60 14.17 -7.80
C TYR A 192 -2.19 13.78 -7.38
N ILE A 193 -2.05 13.15 -6.21
CA ILE A 193 -0.79 12.62 -5.69
C ILE A 193 -0.80 11.11 -5.85
N SER A 194 0.17 10.56 -6.57
CA SER A 194 0.39 9.12 -6.69
C SER A 194 1.49 8.66 -5.75
N ILE A 195 1.25 7.59 -4.98
CA ILE A 195 2.24 6.99 -4.07
C ILE A 195 2.47 5.55 -4.51
N LEU A 196 3.71 5.24 -4.88
CA LEU A 196 4.08 3.94 -5.44
C LEU A 196 4.76 3.08 -4.37
N THR A 197 4.24 1.89 -4.16
CA THR A 197 4.78 0.95 -3.17
C THR A 197 5.22 -0.36 -3.81
N ASN A 198 5.82 -1.25 -3.05
CA ASN A 198 6.40 -2.49 -3.54
C ASN A 198 5.40 -3.65 -3.60
N PRO A 199 5.09 -4.20 -4.81
CA PRO A 199 5.43 -3.70 -6.14
C PRO A 199 4.34 -2.82 -6.77
N THR A 200 4.71 -2.00 -7.76
CA THR A 200 3.75 -1.32 -8.64
C THR A 200 4.11 -1.61 -10.10
N THR A 201 3.41 -2.58 -10.72
CA THR A 201 3.80 -3.09 -12.04
C THR A 201 2.64 -3.21 -13.02
N GLY A 202 2.95 -3.49 -14.28
CA GLY A 202 2.01 -3.82 -15.35
C GLY A 202 1.07 -2.68 -15.71
N GLY A 203 -0.21 -3.00 -15.88
CA GLY A 203 -1.25 -2.02 -16.26
C GLY A 203 -1.47 -0.92 -15.23
N VAL A 204 -1.11 -1.12 -13.96
CA VAL A 204 -1.21 -0.09 -12.92
C VAL A 204 -0.12 0.97 -13.11
N SER A 205 1.14 0.57 -13.27
CA SER A 205 2.23 1.50 -13.57
C SER A 205 2.03 2.19 -14.93
N ALA A 206 1.50 1.48 -15.93
CA ALA A 206 1.22 2.04 -17.26
C ALA A 206 -0.06 2.90 -17.33
N SER A 207 -0.69 3.22 -16.20
CA SER A 207 -1.89 4.06 -16.14
C SER A 207 -1.85 5.02 -14.94
N HIS A 208 -2.81 4.93 -14.05
CA HIS A 208 -3.02 5.90 -12.98
C HIS A 208 -1.79 6.12 -12.08
N ALA A 209 -0.97 5.10 -11.87
CA ALA A 209 0.19 5.21 -10.98
C ALA A 209 1.24 6.25 -11.47
N MET A 210 1.36 6.45 -12.77
CA MET A 210 2.31 7.40 -13.38
C MET A 210 1.63 8.69 -13.90
N LEU A 211 0.41 9.00 -13.47
CA LEU A 211 -0.36 10.19 -13.89
C LEU A 211 -0.54 11.23 -12.78
N GLY A 212 0.20 11.11 -11.66
CA GLY A 212 0.15 12.08 -10.58
C GLY A 212 0.72 13.44 -10.97
N ASP A 213 0.16 14.52 -10.41
CA ASP A 213 0.80 15.85 -10.42
C ASP A 213 2.05 15.85 -9.52
N ALA A 214 2.09 14.95 -8.56
CA ALA A 214 3.29 14.55 -7.81
C ALA A 214 3.28 13.02 -7.65
N ILE A 215 4.42 12.40 -7.96
CA ILE A 215 4.62 10.95 -7.90
C ILE A 215 5.68 10.63 -6.87
N LEU A 216 5.25 10.09 -5.75
CA LEU A 216 6.12 9.66 -4.65
C LEU A 216 6.32 8.15 -4.69
N ALA A 217 7.46 7.67 -4.23
CA ALA A 217 7.70 6.24 -4.09
C ALA A 217 8.26 5.89 -2.70
N GLU A 218 7.95 4.70 -2.18
CA GLU A 218 8.63 4.18 -1.00
C GLU A 218 10.03 3.65 -1.36
N PRO A 219 11.02 3.74 -0.46
CA PRO A 219 12.38 3.21 -0.69
C PRO A 219 12.38 1.74 -1.11
N GLY A 220 13.19 1.40 -2.10
CA GLY A 220 13.37 0.05 -2.61
C GLY A 220 12.14 -0.56 -3.29
N ALA A 221 11.10 0.23 -3.57
CA ALA A 221 9.90 -0.28 -4.26
C ALA A 221 10.23 -0.66 -5.70
N VAL A 222 9.78 -1.84 -6.13
CA VAL A 222 9.89 -2.31 -7.53
C VAL A 222 8.75 -1.70 -8.33
N ILE A 223 9.09 -0.84 -9.28
CA ILE A 223 8.14 -0.09 -10.09
C ILE A 223 8.53 -0.23 -11.56
N GLY A 224 7.62 -0.75 -12.39
CA GLY A 224 7.90 -0.93 -13.81
C GLY A 224 6.75 -1.57 -14.56
N PHE A 225 6.82 -1.59 -15.91
CA PHE A 225 5.77 -2.24 -16.70
C PHE A 225 5.88 -3.76 -16.61
N ALA A 226 6.98 -4.33 -17.04
CA ALA A 226 7.24 -5.76 -16.93
C ALA A 226 8.04 -6.05 -15.66
N GLY A 227 7.48 -6.84 -14.74
CA GLY A 227 8.21 -7.25 -13.54
C GLY A 227 9.42 -8.14 -13.86
N PRO A 228 10.41 -8.24 -12.95
CA PRO A 228 11.66 -9.01 -13.16
C PRO A 228 11.43 -10.45 -13.64
N ARG A 229 10.41 -11.11 -13.08
CA ARG A 229 10.05 -12.48 -13.46
C ARG A 229 9.61 -12.60 -14.92
N VAL A 230 8.81 -11.65 -15.41
CA VAL A 230 8.32 -11.63 -16.78
C VAL A 230 9.48 -11.41 -17.75
N ILE A 231 10.36 -10.45 -17.44
CA ILE A 231 11.55 -10.15 -18.26
C ILE A 231 12.46 -11.38 -18.34
N LYS A 232 12.76 -12.02 -17.22
CA LYS A 232 13.57 -13.24 -17.18
C LYS A 232 12.97 -14.37 -18.00
N GLN A 233 11.64 -14.56 -17.94
CA GLN A 233 10.95 -15.61 -18.72
C GLN A 233 10.89 -15.30 -20.22
N THR A 234 10.84 -14.03 -20.59
CA THR A 234 10.68 -13.60 -22.00
C THR A 234 12.01 -13.42 -22.71
N LEU A 235 12.98 -12.79 -22.05
CA LEU A 235 14.28 -12.43 -22.65
C LEU A 235 15.42 -13.37 -22.21
N GLY A 236 15.19 -14.24 -21.21
CA GLY A 236 16.23 -15.12 -20.66
C GLY A 236 17.35 -14.39 -19.91
N GLN A 237 17.17 -13.11 -19.58
CA GLN A 237 18.15 -12.27 -18.92
C GLN A 237 17.68 -11.84 -17.54
N ASP A 238 18.60 -11.74 -16.60
CA ASP A 238 18.36 -11.09 -15.32
C ASP A 238 18.47 -9.57 -15.48
N LEU A 239 17.68 -8.81 -14.72
CA LEU A 239 17.76 -7.36 -14.69
C LEU A 239 19.08 -6.92 -14.04
N PRO A 240 19.65 -5.79 -14.49
CA PRO A 240 20.76 -5.15 -13.77
C PRO A 240 20.37 -4.88 -12.30
N GLU A 241 21.35 -4.91 -11.41
CA GLU A 241 21.15 -4.56 -10.01
C GLU A 241 20.56 -3.14 -9.88
N GLY A 242 19.54 -2.98 -9.03
CA GLY A 242 18.87 -1.71 -8.83
C GLY A 242 17.89 -1.29 -9.94
N PHE A 243 17.82 -2.00 -11.06
CA PHE A 243 16.90 -1.65 -12.14
C PHE A 243 15.44 -1.75 -11.69
N GLN A 244 14.62 -0.76 -12.06
CA GLN A 244 13.20 -0.64 -11.66
C GLN A 244 12.99 -0.43 -10.14
N THR A 245 13.99 -0.06 -9.37
CA THR A 245 13.78 0.42 -8.00
C THR A 245 13.31 1.88 -8.00
N SER A 246 12.67 2.30 -6.92
CA SER A 246 12.27 3.71 -6.72
C SER A 246 13.43 4.68 -6.87
N GLU A 247 14.62 4.32 -6.38
CA GLU A 247 15.84 5.11 -6.48
C GLU A 247 16.28 5.26 -7.95
N PHE A 248 16.26 4.15 -8.71
CA PHE A 248 16.53 4.18 -10.14
C PHE A 248 15.56 5.10 -10.88
N LEU A 249 14.26 5.03 -10.54
CA LEU A 249 13.26 5.88 -11.18
C LEU A 249 13.43 7.36 -10.82
N LEU A 250 13.86 7.68 -9.61
CA LEU A 250 14.17 9.04 -9.19
C LEU A 250 15.34 9.61 -10.00
N GLU A 251 16.43 8.85 -10.14
CA GLU A 251 17.59 9.25 -10.94
C GLU A 251 17.25 9.49 -12.41
N HIS A 252 16.23 8.80 -12.93
CA HIS A 252 15.78 8.93 -14.33
C HIS A 252 14.58 9.89 -14.49
N GLY A 253 14.20 10.61 -13.43
CA GLY A 253 13.12 11.59 -13.48
C GLY A 253 11.73 11.02 -13.72
N MET A 254 11.50 9.76 -13.37
CA MET A 254 10.21 9.08 -13.50
C MET A 254 9.34 9.18 -12.24
N VAL A 255 9.93 9.50 -11.09
CA VAL A 255 9.26 9.84 -9.85
C VAL A 255 9.85 11.12 -9.29
N ASP A 256 9.07 11.87 -8.51
CA ASP A 256 9.50 13.19 -8.01
C ASP A 256 10.28 13.08 -6.71
N ASP A 257 9.98 12.06 -5.87
CA ASP A 257 10.70 11.85 -4.62
C ASP A 257 10.58 10.40 -4.14
N VAL A 258 11.60 9.94 -3.41
CA VAL A 258 11.58 8.66 -2.67
C VAL A 258 11.43 8.98 -1.18
N VAL A 259 10.25 8.70 -0.65
CA VAL A 259 9.85 9.15 0.68
C VAL A 259 9.76 7.98 1.65
N HIS A 260 10.54 8.04 2.72
CA HIS A 260 10.45 7.05 3.79
C HIS A 260 9.05 7.10 4.45
N ARG A 261 8.47 5.95 4.74
CA ARG A 261 7.11 5.81 5.28
C ARG A 261 6.84 6.66 6.52
N LYS A 262 7.82 6.81 7.39
CA LYS A 262 7.74 7.67 8.59
C LYS A 262 7.50 9.14 8.26
N ASP A 263 7.98 9.59 7.10
CA ASP A 263 7.86 10.96 6.64
C ASP A 263 6.68 11.19 5.70
N MET A 264 6.03 10.12 5.23
CA MET A 264 5.02 10.16 4.19
C MET A 264 3.87 11.13 4.52
N LYS A 265 3.30 11.05 5.73
CA LYS A 265 2.23 11.96 6.14
C LYS A 265 2.66 13.42 6.09
N ARG A 266 3.85 13.73 6.59
CA ARG A 266 4.42 15.08 6.59
C ARG A 266 4.62 15.62 5.17
N VAL A 267 5.23 14.81 4.29
CA VAL A 267 5.48 15.20 2.89
C VAL A 267 4.18 15.41 2.13
N VAL A 268 3.24 14.47 2.26
CA VAL A 268 1.91 14.58 1.66
C VAL A 268 1.18 15.84 2.17
N GLY A 269 1.18 16.09 3.48
CA GLY A 269 0.56 17.28 4.06
C GLY A 269 1.18 18.58 3.53
N GLN A 270 2.50 18.63 3.31
CA GLN A 270 3.17 19.77 2.69
C GLN A 270 2.73 19.97 1.23
N LEU A 271 2.72 18.88 0.43
CA LEU A 271 2.25 18.95 -0.96
C LEU A 271 0.80 19.42 -1.06
N LEU A 272 -0.09 18.87 -0.23
CA LEU A 272 -1.49 19.29 -0.19
C LEU A 272 -1.66 20.77 0.11
N ARG A 273 -0.87 21.33 1.04
CA ARG A 273 -0.90 22.78 1.34
C ARG A 273 -0.44 23.62 0.14
N HIS A 274 0.68 23.25 -0.48
CA HIS A 274 1.20 23.99 -1.63
C HIS A 274 0.26 23.93 -2.83
N MET A 275 -0.21 22.73 -3.19
CA MET A 275 -1.04 22.53 -4.38
C MET A 275 -2.47 23.04 -4.19
N SER A 276 -3.00 23.11 -2.95
CA SER A 276 -4.32 23.65 -2.66
C SER A 276 -4.33 25.15 -2.38
N GLY A 277 -3.18 25.83 -2.43
CA GLY A 277 -3.05 27.27 -2.15
C GLY A 277 -3.43 27.66 -0.73
N LYS A 278 -3.45 26.75 0.22
CA LYS A 278 -3.76 27.01 1.63
C LYS A 278 -2.50 27.31 2.42
N PRO A 279 -2.51 28.34 3.31
CA PRO A 279 -1.34 28.65 4.13
C PRO A 279 -0.97 27.47 5.04
N ALA A 280 0.32 27.37 5.38
CA ALA A 280 0.79 26.42 6.39
C ALA A 280 0.02 26.66 7.70
N ALA A 281 -0.32 25.59 8.42
CA ALA A 281 -0.85 25.72 9.78
C ALA A 281 0.16 26.51 10.60
N ALA A 282 -0.32 27.55 11.30
CA ALA A 282 0.54 28.38 12.15
C ALA A 282 1.17 27.52 13.25
N GLY A 283 2.45 27.16 13.11
CA GLY A 283 3.16 26.29 14.06
C GLY A 283 4.57 25.83 13.60
N TRP A 284 4.99 26.14 12.37
CA TRP A 284 6.25 25.61 11.79
C TRP A 284 7.43 26.59 11.81
N ALA A 285 7.35 27.67 12.54
CA ALA A 285 8.43 28.66 12.64
C ALA A 285 9.12 28.63 14.00
N GLN A 286 9.47 27.46 14.54
CA GLN A 286 10.43 27.35 15.67
C GLN A 286 10.96 25.91 15.72
N GLY A 287 12.19 25.70 15.19
CA GLY A 287 12.95 24.47 15.34
C GLY A 287 14.14 24.47 14.40
#